data_46b3c6b1729db11b84fbfc61baf62045
#
_entry.id   46b3c6b1729db11b84fbfc61baf62045
#
_cell.length_a   1.000
_cell.length_b   1.000
_cell.length_c   1.000
_cell.angle_alpha   90.00
_cell.angle_beta   90.00
_cell.angle_gamma   90.00
#
_symmetry.space_group_name_H-M   'P 1'
#
loop_
_entity.id
_entity.type
_entity.pdbx_description
1 polymer ?
#
loop_
_entity_poly.entity_id
_entity_poly.type
_entity_poly.pdbx_seq_one_letter_code
_entity_poly.pdbx_strand_id
1 'polypeptide(L)'
;LEGCTQIILLMSELVVPEQLVHEIVWSLFEWSKEKEIKAGVVIDAFARAGMKGNLNGSEPMIDYDDTEGVDLVGIGANEEMRKKLVEMGIPLLEQGVIKGINAAILGESQRRGLGLMSIMVEADTRFPDARAAAVLIETLNELLPAIELDHAPLLEEAEQLEAQLKAMMEGAASAVGDGQGTPNSMLYG
;
A
#
# COMPACT_ATOMS: atom_id res chain seq x y z
N LEU A 1 -27.13 14.27 -23.55
CA LEU A 1 -26.81 13.28 -22.50
C LEU A 1 -25.43 13.61 -22.02
N GLU A 2 -25.33 14.44 -20.99
CA GLU A 2 -24.10 14.65 -20.24
C GLU A 2 -23.69 13.30 -19.65
N GLY A 3 -22.47 12.85 -20.03
CA GLY A 3 -22.06 11.49 -19.84
C GLY A 3 -21.98 11.11 -18.37
N CYS A 4 -22.70 10.07 -17.98
CA CYS A 4 -22.46 9.39 -16.72
C CYS A 4 -21.04 8.79 -16.75
N THR A 5 -20.17 9.25 -15.89
CA THR A 5 -18.88 8.59 -15.65
C THR A 5 -19.16 7.29 -14.89
N GLN A 6 -18.88 6.17 -15.52
CA GLN A 6 -18.98 4.88 -14.86
C GLN A 6 -17.58 4.49 -14.35
N ILE A 7 -17.51 4.08 -13.09
CA ILE A 7 -16.28 3.60 -12.47
C ILE A 7 -16.47 2.13 -12.15
N ILE A 8 -15.46 1.35 -12.49
CA ILE A 8 -15.38 -0.08 -12.22
C ILE A 8 -14.21 -0.31 -11.30
N LEU A 9 -14.50 -0.86 -10.14
CA LEU A 9 -13.48 -1.28 -9.18
C LEU A 9 -13.24 -2.78 -9.32
N LEU A 10 -11.98 -3.14 -9.56
CA LEU A 10 -11.50 -4.52 -9.56
C LEU A 10 -10.56 -4.70 -8.37
N MET A 11 -10.89 -5.64 -7.50
CA MET A 11 -10.06 -5.97 -6.35
C MET A 11 -9.94 -7.48 -6.20
N SER A 12 -8.85 -7.93 -5.60
CA SER A 12 -8.61 -9.33 -5.26
C SER A 12 -8.02 -9.43 -3.87
N GLU A 13 -8.63 -10.24 -3.03
CA GLU A 13 -8.09 -10.61 -1.72
C GLU A 13 -7.11 -11.79 -1.83
N LEU A 14 -7.08 -12.44 -2.99
CA LEU A 14 -6.20 -13.57 -3.25
C LEU A 14 -4.92 -13.11 -3.93
N VAL A 15 -3.81 -13.66 -3.47
CA VAL A 15 -2.53 -13.50 -4.16
C VAL A 15 -2.60 -14.21 -5.51
N VAL A 16 -2.38 -13.47 -6.58
CA VAL A 16 -2.37 -14.03 -7.93
C VAL A 16 -1.05 -14.80 -8.15
N PRO A 17 -1.10 -16.12 -8.44
CA PRO A 17 0.10 -16.88 -8.76
C PRO A 17 0.81 -16.33 -9.98
N GLU A 18 2.15 -16.28 -9.97
CA GLU A 18 2.95 -15.69 -11.05
C GLU A 18 2.62 -16.28 -12.43
N GLN A 19 2.37 -17.59 -12.51
CA GLN A 19 2.03 -18.27 -13.76
C GLN A 19 0.69 -17.83 -14.36
N LEU A 20 -0.21 -17.26 -13.57
CA LEU A 20 -1.53 -16.79 -14.03
C LEU A 20 -1.57 -15.29 -14.32
N VAL A 21 -0.55 -14.54 -13.91
CA VAL A 21 -0.54 -13.07 -14.02
C VAL A 21 -0.76 -12.62 -15.46
N HIS A 22 -0.06 -13.21 -16.42
CA HIS A 22 -0.19 -12.80 -17.82
C HIS A 22 -1.56 -13.13 -18.43
N GLU A 23 -2.14 -14.27 -18.07
CA GLU A 23 -3.46 -14.68 -18.56
C GLU A 23 -4.56 -13.78 -17.99
N ILE A 24 -4.47 -13.47 -16.70
CA ILE A 24 -5.42 -12.56 -16.03
C ILE A 24 -5.32 -11.17 -16.64
N VAL A 25 -4.11 -10.65 -16.79
CA VAL A 25 -3.89 -9.31 -17.35
C VAL A 25 -4.38 -9.25 -18.80
N TRP A 26 -4.06 -10.25 -19.62
CA TRP A 26 -4.55 -10.32 -20.99
C TRP A 26 -6.08 -10.32 -21.05
N SER A 27 -6.73 -11.16 -20.24
CA SER A 27 -8.19 -11.24 -20.16
C SER A 27 -8.80 -9.92 -19.70
N LEU A 28 -8.18 -9.25 -18.72
CA LEU A 28 -8.60 -7.94 -18.23
C LEU A 28 -8.58 -6.89 -19.36
N PHE A 29 -7.51 -6.86 -20.16
CA PHE A 29 -7.41 -5.91 -21.28
C PHE A 29 -8.36 -6.23 -22.42
N GLU A 30 -8.62 -7.50 -22.75
CA GLU A 30 -9.65 -7.85 -23.73
C GLU A 30 -11.05 -7.44 -23.26
N TRP A 31 -11.37 -7.71 -22.00
CA TRP A 31 -12.61 -7.30 -21.40
C TRP A 31 -12.75 -5.76 -21.35
N SER A 32 -11.69 -5.03 -20.98
CA SER A 32 -11.69 -3.58 -20.93
C SER A 32 -11.95 -2.96 -22.31
N LYS A 33 -11.42 -3.57 -23.36
CA LYS A 33 -11.66 -3.16 -24.74
C LYS A 33 -13.12 -3.37 -25.16
N GLU A 34 -13.73 -4.50 -24.82
CA GLU A 34 -15.15 -4.76 -25.06
C GLU A 34 -16.08 -3.77 -24.36
N LYS A 35 -15.66 -3.29 -23.18
CA LYS A 35 -16.40 -2.32 -22.36
C LYS A 35 -16.03 -0.87 -22.65
N GLU A 36 -15.18 -0.62 -23.63
CA GLU A 36 -14.73 0.72 -24.02
C GLU A 36 -14.15 1.53 -22.86
N ILE A 37 -13.42 0.86 -21.95
CA ILE A 37 -12.77 1.51 -20.82
C ILE A 37 -11.63 2.38 -21.34
N LYS A 38 -11.66 3.66 -21.03
CA LYS A 38 -10.74 4.66 -21.60
C LYS A 38 -9.52 4.92 -20.77
N ALA A 39 -9.60 4.73 -19.47
CA ALA A 39 -8.51 4.99 -18.54
C ALA A 39 -8.57 4.00 -17.38
N GLY A 40 -7.42 3.76 -16.76
CA GLY A 40 -7.32 2.91 -15.59
C GLY A 40 -6.24 3.39 -14.63
N VAL A 41 -6.47 3.12 -13.36
CA VAL A 41 -5.51 3.36 -12.29
C VAL A 41 -5.31 2.06 -11.55
N VAL A 42 -4.04 1.69 -11.36
CA VAL A 42 -3.65 0.57 -10.50
C VAL A 42 -3.24 1.17 -9.16
N ILE A 43 -3.83 0.66 -8.10
CA ILE A 43 -3.47 1.01 -6.72
C ILE A 43 -2.68 -0.14 -6.14
N ASP A 44 -1.55 0.16 -5.54
CA ASP A 44 -0.67 -0.84 -4.93
C ASP A 44 0.05 -0.24 -3.72
N ALA A 45 0.70 -1.07 -2.94
CA ALA A 45 1.49 -0.64 -1.81
C ALA A 45 2.91 -1.19 -1.90
N PHE A 46 3.86 -0.45 -1.36
CA PHE A 46 5.23 -0.90 -1.21
C PHE A 46 5.68 -0.81 0.26
N ALA A 47 6.61 -1.68 0.63
CA ALA A 47 7.11 -1.69 2.00
C ALA A 47 7.93 -0.44 2.29
N ARG A 48 7.72 0.13 3.49
CA ARG A 48 8.54 1.22 4.00
C ARG A 48 10.02 0.81 4.00
N ALA A 49 10.84 1.57 3.30
CA ALA A 49 12.28 1.36 3.27
C ALA A 49 12.87 1.84 4.60
N GLY A 50 13.36 0.94 5.45
CA GLY A 50 14.07 1.36 6.65
C GLY A 50 13.80 0.56 7.91
N MET A 51 13.04 -0.53 7.88
CA MET A 51 13.13 -1.52 8.95
C MET A 51 14.50 -2.21 8.89
N LYS A 52 15.52 -1.49 9.27
CA LYS A 52 16.79 -2.11 9.70
C LYS A 52 16.51 -2.71 11.06
N GLY A 53 16.20 -4.00 11.08
CA GLY A 53 16.31 -4.78 12.28
C GLY A 53 17.75 -4.65 12.77
N ASN A 54 17.99 -3.80 13.73
CA ASN A 54 19.26 -3.75 14.45
C ASN A 54 19.34 -5.03 15.27
N LEU A 55 19.99 -6.04 14.70
CA LEU A 55 20.40 -7.28 15.37
C LEU A 55 21.63 -7.01 16.26
N ASN A 56 21.60 -6.00 17.08
CA ASN A 56 22.54 -5.85 18.18
C ASN A 56 21.83 -6.27 19.46
N GLY A 57 21.88 -7.57 19.70
CA GLY A 57 21.65 -8.28 20.93
C GLY A 57 20.65 -7.67 21.89
N SER A 58 19.52 -8.36 22.07
CA SER A 58 18.51 -8.16 23.10
C SER A 58 17.45 -7.10 22.77
N GLU A 59 16.33 -7.59 22.30
CA GLU A 59 15.04 -6.93 22.01
C GLU A 59 14.95 -6.19 20.67
N PRO A 60 13.97 -6.55 19.83
CA PRO A 60 13.66 -5.76 18.66
C PRO A 60 12.98 -4.46 19.14
N MET A 61 13.76 -3.42 19.31
CA MET A 61 13.20 -2.06 19.39
C MET A 61 12.70 -1.72 18.00
N ILE A 62 11.40 -1.65 17.87
CA ILE A 62 10.73 -1.05 16.72
C ILE A 62 10.85 0.46 16.95
N ASP A 63 11.83 1.06 16.33
CA ASP A 63 11.95 2.49 16.25
C ASP A 63 10.86 2.93 15.25
N TYR A 64 9.74 3.39 15.76
CA TYR A 64 8.79 4.16 14.99
C TYR A 64 9.44 5.52 14.76
N ASP A 65 10.22 5.61 13.70
CA ASP A 65 10.62 6.90 13.19
C ASP A 65 9.31 7.57 12.73
N ASP A 66 8.80 8.48 13.53
CA ASP A 66 7.67 9.37 13.25
C ASP A 66 8.05 10.32 12.10
N THR A 67 8.63 9.79 11.03
CA THR A 67 8.93 10.57 9.84
C THR A 67 7.63 10.97 9.17
N GLU A 68 7.43 12.23 9.22
CA GLU A 68 6.38 13.03 8.63
C GLU A 68 5.99 12.52 7.23
N GLY A 69 4.80 11.93 7.14
CA GLY A 69 4.13 11.68 5.87
C GLY A 69 4.21 10.24 5.37
N VAL A 70 3.20 9.89 4.62
CA VAL A 70 3.11 8.65 3.86
C VAL A 70 3.59 8.95 2.44
N ASP A 71 4.63 8.27 1.98
CA ASP A 71 5.15 8.49 0.65
C ASP A 71 4.26 7.86 -0.43
N LEU A 72 3.98 8.67 -1.45
CA LEU A 72 3.34 8.23 -2.68
C LEU A 72 4.35 8.19 -3.82
N VAL A 73 4.21 7.19 -4.68
CA VAL A 73 5.01 7.08 -5.90
C VAL A 73 4.11 6.72 -7.07
N GLY A 74 4.27 7.44 -8.17
CA GLY A 74 3.51 7.25 -9.38
C GLY A 74 4.30 6.63 -10.52
N ILE A 75 3.64 5.81 -11.34
CA ILE A 75 4.21 5.23 -12.55
C ILE A 75 3.22 5.39 -13.68
N GLY A 76 3.60 6.11 -14.72
CA GLY A 76 2.78 6.28 -15.92
C GLY A 76 3.22 5.34 -17.04
N ALA A 77 2.27 4.60 -17.63
CA ALA A 77 2.55 3.72 -18.77
C ALA A 77 2.99 4.49 -20.03
N ASN A 78 2.65 5.76 -20.13
CA ASN A 78 3.05 6.65 -21.22
C ASN A 78 3.38 8.06 -20.69
N GLU A 79 3.81 8.93 -21.59
CA GLU A 79 4.22 10.31 -21.25
C GLU A 79 3.06 11.16 -20.71
N GLU A 80 1.87 10.97 -21.23
CA GLU A 80 0.67 11.68 -20.79
C GLU A 80 0.34 11.36 -19.32
N MET A 81 0.41 10.06 -18.96
CA MET A 81 0.15 9.60 -17.61
C MET A 81 1.23 10.08 -16.63
N ARG A 82 2.50 10.13 -17.06
CA ARG A 82 3.58 10.69 -16.25
C ARG A 82 3.36 12.19 -15.97
N LYS A 83 2.98 12.96 -16.97
CA LYS A 83 2.65 14.39 -16.79
C LYS A 83 1.50 14.57 -15.83
N LYS A 84 0.43 13.77 -15.97
CA LYS A 84 -0.72 13.84 -15.09
C LYS A 84 -0.37 13.55 -13.64
N LEU A 85 0.48 12.55 -13.37
CA LEU A 85 0.98 12.26 -12.02
C LEU A 85 1.77 13.44 -11.43
N VAL A 86 2.64 14.06 -12.21
CA VAL A 86 3.40 15.24 -11.78
C VAL A 86 2.48 16.44 -11.51
N GLU A 87 1.47 16.67 -12.34
CA GLU A 87 0.46 17.72 -12.14
C GLU A 87 -0.35 17.52 -10.85
N MET A 88 -0.55 16.27 -10.44
CA MET A 88 -1.16 15.91 -9.17
C MET A 88 -0.19 15.96 -7.97
N GLY A 89 1.06 16.36 -8.19
CA GLY A 89 2.08 16.39 -7.15
C GLY A 89 2.61 15.03 -6.73
N ILE A 90 2.32 13.97 -7.48
CA ILE A 90 2.78 12.61 -7.17
C ILE A 90 4.16 12.41 -7.79
N PRO A 91 5.21 12.15 -6.98
CA PRO A 91 6.55 11.91 -7.49
C PRO A 91 6.59 10.64 -8.34
N LEU A 92 7.33 10.70 -9.45
CA LEU A 92 7.51 9.54 -10.31
C LEU A 92 8.55 8.58 -9.72
N LEU A 93 8.34 7.28 -9.91
CA LEU A 93 9.36 6.29 -9.59
C LEU A 93 10.57 6.46 -10.52
N GLU A 94 11.67 6.98 -9.98
CA GLU A 94 12.90 7.17 -10.74
C GLU A 94 13.71 5.89 -10.89
N GLN A 95 13.77 5.08 -9.83
CA GLN A 95 14.50 3.81 -9.80
C GLN A 95 13.75 2.78 -8.97
N GLY A 96 13.63 1.57 -9.49
CA GLY A 96 12.95 0.49 -8.78
C GLY A 96 12.59 -0.67 -9.69
N VAL A 97 12.16 -1.76 -9.08
CA VAL A 97 11.63 -2.94 -9.78
C VAL A 97 10.23 -3.21 -9.28
N ILE A 98 9.28 -3.11 -10.19
CA ILE A 98 7.89 -3.48 -9.93
C ILE A 98 7.71 -4.94 -10.32
N LYS A 99 6.94 -5.67 -9.54
CA LYS A 99 6.69 -7.10 -9.75
C LYS A 99 5.19 -7.40 -9.74
N GLY A 100 4.87 -8.63 -10.10
CA GLY A 100 3.51 -9.15 -10.02
C GLY A 100 2.54 -8.52 -11.02
N ILE A 101 1.29 -8.47 -10.63
CA ILE A 101 0.18 -8.05 -11.50
C ILE A 101 0.28 -6.58 -11.91
N ASN A 102 0.74 -5.70 -11.02
CA ASN A 102 0.93 -4.28 -11.30
C ASN A 102 1.93 -4.08 -12.46
N ALA A 103 3.10 -4.73 -12.38
CA ALA A 103 4.10 -4.68 -13.44
C ALA A 103 3.57 -5.19 -14.78
N ALA A 104 2.81 -6.29 -14.75
CA ALA A 104 2.22 -6.87 -15.94
C ALA A 104 1.15 -5.97 -16.57
N ILE A 105 0.30 -5.34 -15.75
CA ILE A 105 -0.70 -4.37 -16.23
C ILE A 105 -0.03 -3.16 -16.87
N LEU A 106 0.97 -2.57 -16.23
CA LEU A 106 1.70 -1.42 -16.78
C LEU A 106 2.42 -1.78 -18.09
N GLY A 107 3.10 -2.92 -18.13
CA GLY A 107 3.77 -3.39 -19.33
C GLY A 107 2.82 -3.66 -20.50
N GLU A 108 1.68 -4.29 -20.24
CA GLU A 108 0.65 -4.55 -21.26
C GLU A 108 -0.01 -3.26 -21.73
N SER A 109 -0.26 -2.31 -20.81
CA SER A 109 -0.76 -0.99 -21.13
C SER A 109 0.19 -0.23 -22.09
N GLN A 110 1.49 -0.22 -21.77
CA GLN A 110 2.51 0.41 -22.60
C GLN A 110 2.56 -0.26 -23.99
N ARG A 111 2.52 -1.60 -24.05
CA ARG A 111 2.53 -2.36 -25.30
C ARG A 111 1.32 -2.07 -26.19
N ARG A 112 0.16 -1.82 -25.59
CA ARG A 112 -1.09 -1.49 -26.31
C ARG A 112 -1.28 0.01 -26.55
N GLY A 113 -0.40 0.86 -26.03
CA GLY A 113 -0.51 2.32 -26.15
C GLY A 113 -1.68 2.90 -25.35
N LEU A 114 -2.07 2.25 -24.26
CA LEU A 114 -3.18 2.69 -23.41
C LEU A 114 -2.69 3.60 -22.29
N GLY A 115 -3.53 4.54 -21.87
CA GLY A 115 -3.26 5.48 -20.77
C GLY A 115 -3.60 4.87 -19.42
N LEU A 116 -2.66 4.11 -18.84
CA LEU A 116 -2.75 3.61 -17.48
C LEU A 116 -1.68 4.23 -16.60
N MET A 117 -2.01 4.39 -15.33
CA MET A 117 -1.05 4.77 -14.30
C MET A 117 -1.17 3.85 -13.09
N SER A 118 -0.08 3.73 -12.35
CA SER A 118 -0.08 3.13 -11.02
C SER A 118 0.24 4.18 -9.99
N ILE A 119 -0.51 4.18 -8.91
CA ILE A 119 -0.26 4.97 -7.70
C ILE A 119 0.06 3.98 -6.60
N MET A 120 1.23 4.10 -6.05
CA MET A 120 1.72 3.22 -5.01
C MET A 120 1.94 4.03 -3.73
N VAL A 121 1.52 3.48 -2.61
CA VAL A 121 1.67 4.09 -1.30
C VAL A 121 2.67 3.31 -0.46
N GLU A 122 3.49 4.01 0.31
CA GLU A 122 4.30 3.39 1.34
C GLU A 122 3.41 2.92 2.48
N ALA A 123 3.48 1.63 2.83
CA ALA A 123 2.63 1.04 3.87
C ALA A 123 3.39 0.03 4.73
N ASP A 124 2.93 -0.17 5.95
CA ASP A 124 3.42 -1.25 6.81
C ASP A 124 2.89 -2.59 6.30
N THR A 125 3.79 -3.49 5.92
CA THR A 125 3.43 -4.80 5.38
C THR A 125 3.00 -5.81 6.45
N ARG A 126 3.11 -5.47 7.72
CA ARG A 126 2.78 -6.37 8.85
C ARG A 126 1.36 -6.20 9.33
N PHE A 127 0.79 -5.02 9.14
CA PHE A 127 -0.54 -4.65 9.63
C PHE A 127 -1.31 -3.89 8.56
N PRO A 128 -2.65 -3.90 8.61
CA PRO A 128 -3.46 -2.98 7.82
C PRO A 128 -3.09 -1.53 8.13
N ASP A 129 -2.64 -0.80 7.13
CA ASP A 129 -2.21 0.59 7.28
C ASP A 129 -3.32 1.54 6.81
N ALA A 130 -4.14 1.96 7.77
CA ALA A 130 -5.26 2.83 7.49
C ALA A 130 -4.84 4.26 7.13
N ARG A 131 -3.66 4.73 7.57
CA ARG A 131 -3.12 6.03 7.16
C ARG A 131 -2.71 6.03 5.70
N ALA A 132 -2.01 4.97 5.28
CA ALA A 132 -1.67 4.78 3.87
C ALA A 132 -2.94 4.70 3.00
N ALA A 133 -3.97 3.99 3.47
CA ALA A 133 -5.25 3.92 2.79
C ALA A 133 -5.95 5.28 2.70
N ALA A 134 -5.91 6.10 3.76
CA ALA A 134 -6.49 7.45 3.76
C ALA A 134 -5.82 8.36 2.73
N VAL A 135 -4.49 8.36 2.65
CA VAL A 135 -3.73 9.12 1.64
C VAL A 135 -4.08 8.70 0.22
N LEU A 136 -4.26 7.39 -0.02
CA LEU A 136 -4.74 6.91 -1.32
C LEU A 136 -6.14 7.40 -1.65
N ILE A 137 -7.06 7.43 -0.69
CA ILE A 137 -8.43 7.90 -0.90
C ILE A 137 -8.44 9.40 -1.22
N GLU A 138 -7.64 10.21 -0.52
CA GLU A 138 -7.48 11.63 -0.84
C GLU A 138 -6.98 11.82 -2.27
N THR A 139 -5.95 11.06 -2.66
CA THR A 139 -5.41 11.07 -4.01
C THR A 139 -6.44 10.65 -5.07
N LEU A 140 -7.27 9.66 -4.75
CA LEU A 140 -8.35 9.23 -5.64
C LEU A 140 -9.46 10.25 -5.76
N ASN A 141 -9.79 11.00 -4.71
CA ASN A 141 -10.75 12.09 -4.76
C ASN A 141 -10.29 13.22 -5.72
N GLU A 142 -8.99 13.52 -5.72
CA GLU A 142 -8.42 14.48 -6.68
C GLU A 142 -8.48 13.95 -8.12
N LEU A 143 -8.19 12.67 -8.31
CA LEU A 143 -8.19 12.03 -9.63
C LEU A 143 -9.61 11.84 -10.19
N LEU A 144 -10.57 11.58 -9.32
CA LEU A 144 -11.95 11.21 -9.64
C LEU A 144 -12.95 12.16 -8.96
N PRO A 145 -12.99 13.44 -9.32
CA PRO A 145 -13.81 14.44 -8.62
C PRO A 145 -15.33 14.18 -8.69
N ALA A 146 -15.74 13.21 -9.50
CA ALA A 146 -17.13 12.75 -9.56
C ALA A 146 -17.50 11.79 -8.40
N ILE A 147 -16.52 11.33 -7.64
CA ILE A 147 -16.69 10.47 -6.46
C ILE A 147 -16.12 11.20 -5.26
N GLU A 148 -16.93 11.34 -4.23
CA GLU A 148 -16.51 11.87 -2.94
C GLU A 148 -16.36 10.67 -1.98
N LEU A 149 -15.12 10.22 -1.78
CA LEU A 149 -14.81 9.13 -0.87
C LEU A 149 -14.45 9.72 0.49
N ASP A 150 -15.12 9.27 1.54
CA ASP A 150 -14.84 9.68 2.91
C ASP A 150 -13.72 8.80 3.50
N HIS A 151 -12.61 9.43 3.90
CA HIS A 151 -11.47 8.75 4.53
C HIS A 151 -11.43 8.89 6.05
N ALA A 152 -12.30 9.73 6.64
CA ALA A 152 -12.32 9.95 8.07
C ALA A 152 -12.50 8.67 8.90
N PRO A 153 -13.38 7.70 8.51
CA PRO A 153 -13.52 6.45 9.24
C PRO A 153 -12.23 5.62 9.29
N LEU A 154 -11.40 5.69 8.24
CA LEU A 154 -10.13 4.96 8.21
C LEU A 154 -9.10 5.55 9.17
N LEU A 155 -9.06 6.87 9.30
CA LEU A 155 -8.18 7.54 10.26
C LEU A 155 -8.59 7.22 11.71
N GLU A 156 -9.88 7.22 12.00
CA GLU A 156 -10.38 6.82 13.32
C GLU A 156 -10.03 5.36 13.64
N GLU A 157 -10.13 4.46 12.67
CA GLU A 157 -9.75 3.06 12.83
C GLU A 157 -8.24 2.90 13.05
N ALA A 158 -7.41 3.66 12.32
CA ALA A 158 -5.96 3.68 12.48
C ALA A 158 -5.56 4.08 13.90
N GLU A 159 -6.13 5.17 14.42
CA GLU A 159 -5.86 5.67 15.76
C GLU A 159 -6.26 4.64 16.83
N GLN A 160 -7.39 3.96 16.65
CA GLN A 160 -7.84 2.91 17.58
C GLN A 160 -6.90 1.70 17.57
N LEU A 161 -6.45 1.26 16.39
CA LEU A 161 -5.52 0.14 16.26
C LEU A 161 -4.15 0.46 16.86
N GLU A 162 -3.62 1.66 16.60
CA GLU A 162 -2.37 2.12 17.21
C GLU A 162 -2.44 2.17 18.74
N ALA A 163 -3.53 2.69 19.27
CA ALA A 163 -3.75 2.74 20.72
C ALA A 163 -3.81 1.33 21.33
N GLN A 164 -4.46 0.38 20.67
CA GLN A 164 -4.52 -1.01 21.11
C GLN A 164 -3.14 -1.69 21.08
N LEU A 165 -2.40 -1.51 19.97
CA LEU A 165 -1.04 -2.05 19.84
C LEU A 165 -0.11 -1.49 20.90
N LYS A 166 -0.15 -0.20 21.14
CA LYS A 166 0.65 0.45 22.19
C LYS A 166 0.32 -0.10 23.57
N ALA A 167 -0.95 -0.25 23.90
CA ALA A 167 -1.39 -0.83 25.17
C ALA A 167 -0.93 -2.29 25.33
N MET A 168 -0.98 -3.10 24.25
CA MET A 168 -0.46 -4.47 24.27
C MET A 168 1.05 -4.53 24.49
N MET A 169 1.81 -3.64 23.86
CA MET A 169 3.26 -3.58 24.02
C MET A 169 3.65 -3.13 25.45
N GLU A 170 2.98 -2.12 26.00
CA GLU A 170 3.20 -1.67 27.37
C GLU A 170 2.83 -2.75 28.40
N GLY A 171 1.76 -3.50 28.14
CA GLY A 171 1.36 -4.65 28.96
C GLY A 171 2.37 -5.80 28.92
N ALA A 172 2.93 -6.09 27.75
CA ALA A 172 3.98 -7.11 27.60
C ALA A 172 5.30 -6.69 28.28
N ALA A 173 5.70 -5.43 28.14
CA ALA A 173 6.89 -4.89 28.80
C ALA A 173 6.77 -4.94 30.34
N SER A 174 5.58 -4.65 30.86
CA SER A 174 5.31 -4.71 32.31
C SER A 174 5.35 -6.16 32.84
N ALA A 175 4.91 -7.14 32.04
CA ALA A 175 4.92 -8.55 32.42
C ALA A 175 6.34 -9.14 32.46
N VAL A 176 7.27 -8.62 31.64
CA VAL A 176 8.69 -9.05 31.64
C VAL A 176 9.46 -8.41 32.80
N GLY A 177 9.04 -7.19 33.25
CA GLY A 177 9.71 -6.50 34.37
C GLY A 177 9.47 -7.11 35.75
N ASP A 178 8.41 -7.89 35.95
CA ASP A 178 8.06 -8.48 37.25
C ASP A 178 8.63 -9.88 37.47
N GLY A 179 9.42 -10.39 36.50
CA GLY A 179 10.04 -11.73 36.52
C GLY A 179 11.40 -11.83 37.21
N GLN A 180 11.88 -10.82 37.98
CA GLN A 180 13.06 -10.96 38.84
C GLN A 180 12.69 -11.59 40.19
N GLY A 181 12.30 -12.84 40.12
CA GLY A 181 12.13 -13.74 41.25
C GLY A 181 13.28 -14.73 41.34
N THR A 182 14.31 -14.43 42.13
CA THR A 182 15.28 -15.27 42.83
C THR A 182 15.76 -16.54 42.12
N PRO A 183 17.09 -16.68 41.88
CA PRO A 183 17.66 -17.97 41.57
C PRO A 183 17.62 -18.85 42.85
N ASN A 184 16.74 -19.82 42.85
CA ASN A 184 16.68 -20.82 43.89
C ASN A 184 17.91 -21.72 43.77
N SER A 185 18.93 -21.42 44.56
CA SER A 185 20.07 -22.28 44.82
C SER A 185 19.60 -23.43 45.72
N MET A 186 19.23 -24.55 45.13
CA MET A 186 19.20 -25.84 45.86
C MET A 186 19.14 -26.97 44.83
N LEU A 187 20.32 -27.47 44.50
CA LEU A 187 20.52 -28.84 44.03
C LEU A 187 21.99 -29.24 44.28
N TYR A 188 22.28 -29.56 45.52
CA TYR A 188 23.30 -30.55 45.91
C TYR A 188 22.79 -31.22 47.19
N GLY A 189 22.44 -32.46 47.07
CA GLY A 189 22.18 -33.47 48.06
C GLY A 189 22.15 -34.82 47.40
#